data_c72bf1ccbcfbe9af24669eaccba80a25
#
_entry.id   c72bf1ccbcfbe9af24669eaccba80a25
#
_cell.length_a   1.000
_cell.length_b   1.000
_cell.length_c   1.000
_cell.angle_alpha   90.00
_cell.angle_beta   90.00
_cell.angle_gamma   90.00
#
_symmetry.space_group_name_H-M   'P 1'
#
loop_
_entity.id
_entity.type
_entity.pdbx_description
1 polymer ?
#
loop_
_entity_poly.entity_id
_entity_poly.type
_entity_poly.pdbx_seq_one_letter_code
_entity_poly.pdbx_strand_id
1 'polypeptide(L)'
;MRHYIDRDVSLNELKPCNFSDNDQFLNFTNRLDRRHWYSIGAGFLQRYYDNPFSEFDLDIFYLRLKINKKIKKVGTIAFQMDRGTAKNISFQKTAVSSDFDRSYETIEWYVPVKLKSFISLFDHVGFSFRQELRYYKAEAANDILHSGRDHTDSKLSFWVDKELWDDLSVIVSARFRSRNTDSAYEWVRDLKSFNQTQLWCKIKWGFSYDKY
;
A
#
# COMPACT_ATOMS: atom_id res chain seq x y z
N MET A 1 -0.39 -2.60 14.82
CA MET A 1 0.18 -1.32 15.24
C MET A 1 1.43 -1.04 14.44
N ARG A 2 1.58 0.13 13.82
CA ARG A 2 2.79 0.53 13.09
C ARG A 2 3.43 1.68 13.83
N HIS A 3 4.70 1.55 14.20
CA HIS A 3 5.46 2.59 14.85
C HIS A 3 6.20 3.39 13.79
N TYR A 4 5.92 4.68 13.73
CA TYR A 4 6.70 5.65 12.98
C TYR A 4 7.45 6.50 13.99
N ILE A 5 8.76 6.50 13.87
CA ILE A 5 9.65 7.34 14.64
C ILE A 5 9.80 8.62 13.82
N ASP A 6 9.78 9.78 14.46
CA ASP A 6 10.21 11.06 13.93
C ASP A 6 9.17 11.88 13.16
N ARG A 7 8.25 12.51 13.89
CA ARG A 7 7.65 13.77 13.46
C ARG A 7 7.98 14.87 14.47
N ASP A 8 8.47 15.99 13.96
CA ASP A 8 8.62 17.20 14.74
C ASP A 8 7.26 17.74 15.16
N VAL A 9 7.08 17.93 16.44
CA VAL A 9 5.93 18.63 17.05
C VAL A 9 6.30 20.08 17.34
N SER A 10 7.59 20.32 17.55
CA SER A 10 8.19 21.64 17.70
C SER A 10 9.66 21.56 17.27
N LEU A 11 10.32 22.69 17.07
CA LEU A 11 11.71 22.79 16.61
C LEU A 11 12.74 21.93 17.40
N ASN A 12 12.36 21.38 18.57
CA ASN A 12 13.26 20.61 19.44
C ASN A 12 12.63 19.33 20.04
N GLU A 13 11.44 18.90 19.62
CA GLU A 13 10.78 17.75 20.20
C GLU A 13 10.26 16.79 19.13
N LEU A 14 10.89 15.59 19.08
CA LEU A 14 10.43 14.48 18.24
C LEU A 14 9.44 13.62 19.03
N LYS A 15 8.24 13.37 18.49
CA LYS A 15 7.28 12.43 19.06
C LYS A 15 6.99 11.28 18.10
N PRO A 16 6.77 10.07 18.62
CA PRO A 16 6.38 8.94 17.79
C PRO A 16 4.99 9.20 17.19
N CYS A 17 4.90 9.15 15.86
CA CYS A 17 3.64 9.29 15.13
C CYS A 17 2.99 7.91 14.93
N ASN A 18 2.56 7.29 16.03
CA ASN A 18 1.91 5.99 16.01
C ASN A 18 0.46 6.11 15.54
N PHE A 19 -0.05 5.04 14.97
CA PHE A 19 -1.47 4.95 14.61
C PHE A 19 -1.98 3.51 14.71
N SER A 20 -3.29 3.36 14.86
CA SER A 20 -4.03 2.11 14.78
C SER A 20 -4.92 2.12 13.54
N ASP A 21 -4.99 0.98 12.87
CA ASP A 21 -5.87 0.74 11.73
C ASP A 21 -6.97 -0.26 12.14
N ASN A 22 -8.24 0.10 11.88
CA ASN A 22 -9.38 -0.80 11.91
C ASN A 22 -9.86 -0.99 10.46
N ASP A 23 -9.56 -2.16 9.88
CA ASP A 23 -9.86 -2.48 8.48
C ASP A 23 -10.96 -3.54 8.41
N GLN A 24 -12.07 -3.18 7.79
CA GLN A 24 -13.22 -4.04 7.54
C GLN A 24 -13.36 -4.25 6.04
N PHE A 25 -13.29 -5.50 5.60
CA PHE A 25 -13.30 -5.82 4.18
C PHE A 25 -14.30 -6.92 3.86
N LEU A 26 -15.20 -6.66 2.94
CA LEU A 26 -16.12 -7.64 2.36
C LEU A 26 -15.69 -7.98 0.93
N ASN A 27 -15.55 -9.26 0.64
CA ASN A 27 -15.09 -9.73 -0.66
C ASN A 27 -15.98 -10.85 -1.19
N PHE A 28 -16.45 -10.71 -2.41
CA PHE A 28 -17.16 -11.73 -3.17
C PHE A 28 -16.25 -12.27 -4.25
N THR A 29 -16.05 -13.60 -4.27
CA THR A 29 -15.22 -14.26 -5.29
C THR A 29 -16.07 -15.26 -6.05
N ASN A 30 -16.00 -15.22 -7.38
CA ASN A 30 -16.64 -16.19 -8.25
C ASN A 30 -15.64 -16.76 -9.26
N ARG A 31 -15.81 -18.02 -9.57
CA ARG A 31 -15.00 -18.75 -10.54
C ARG A 31 -15.75 -18.82 -11.87
N LEU A 32 -15.15 -18.30 -12.92
CA LEU A 32 -15.69 -18.38 -14.28
C LEU A 32 -15.43 -19.76 -14.89
N ASP A 33 -14.23 -20.29 -14.71
CA ASP A 33 -13.82 -21.62 -15.13
C ASP A 33 -12.65 -22.16 -14.27
N ARG A 34 -12.03 -23.27 -14.67
CA ARG A 34 -10.90 -23.87 -13.93
C ARG A 34 -9.65 -23.00 -13.86
N ARG A 35 -9.58 -21.93 -14.67
CA ARG A 35 -8.38 -21.07 -14.79
C ARG A 35 -8.65 -19.61 -14.55
N HIS A 36 -9.90 -19.17 -14.60
CA HIS A 36 -10.27 -17.77 -14.44
C HIS A 36 -11.21 -17.60 -13.26
N TRP A 37 -10.92 -16.63 -12.42
CA TRP A 37 -11.82 -16.19 -11.35
C TRP A 37 -11.69 -14.69 -11.15
N TYR A 38 -12.73 -14.09 -10.66
CA TYR A 38 -12.74 -12.69 -10.29
C TYR A 38 -13.24 -12.51 -8.88
N SER A 39 -12.88 -11.38 -8.28
CA SER A 39 -13.43 -10.95 -7.01
C SER A 39 -13.75 -9.46 -7.04
N ILE A 40 -14.85 -9.11 -6.38
CA ILE A 40 -15.28 -7.76 -6.16
C ILE A 40 -15.36 -7.55 -4.65
N GLY A 41 -14.79 -6.49 -4.15
CA GLY A 41 -14.76 -6.21 -2.74
C GLY A 41 -14.99 -4.74 -2.42
N ALA A 42 -15.41 -4.48 -1.20
CA ALA A 42 -15.50 -3.15 -0.62
C ALA A 42 -14.85 -3.18 0.75
N GLY A 43 -14.11 -2.16 1.09
CA GLY A 43 -13.43 -2.03 2.37
C GLY A 43 -13.64 -0.66 2.98
N PHE A 44 -13.61 -0.64 4.30
CA PHE A 44 -13.63 0.55 5.10
C PHE A 44 -12.51 0.47 6.12
N LEU A 45 -11.54 1.37 5.99
CA LEU A 45 -10.38 1.48 6.86
C LEU A 45 -10.49 2.77 7.67
N GLN A 46 -10.49 2.63 8.99
CA GLN A 46 -10.37 3.76 9.90
C GLN A 46 -8.94 3.80 10.43
N ARG A 47 -8.31 4.94 10.28
CA ARG A 47 -6.96 5.18 10.78
C ARG A 47 -6.98 6.28 11.82
N TYR A 48 -6.58 5.94 13.04
CA TYR A 48 -6.51 6.83 14.17
C TYR A 48 -5.07 6.98 14.63
N TYR A 49 -4.64 8.22 14.75
CA TYR A 49 -3.31 8.57 15.23
C TYR A 49 -3.34 8.90 16.72
N ASP A 50 -2.29 8.51 17.41
CA ASP A 50 -2.09 8.89 18.82
C ASP A 50 -1.83 10.40 18.94
N ASN A 51 -2.22 10.98 20.09
CA ASN A 51 -1.93 12.38 20.38
C ASN A 51 -0.41 12.66 20.32
N PRO A 52 0.02 13.79 19.74
CA PRO A 52 -0.76 14.95 19.29
C PRO A 52 -1.20 14.87 17.81
N PHE A 53 -1.09 13.73 17.15
CA PHE A 53 -1.25 13.59 15.70
C PHE A 53 -2.68 13.20 15.25
N SER A 54 -3.70 13.30 16.14
CA SER A 54 -5.09 13.00 15.79
C SER A 54 -5.64 13.83 14.62
N GLU A 55 -5.01 14.94 14.28
CA GLU A 55 -5.30 15.73 13.09
C GLU A 55 -5.10 14.97 11.77
N PHE A 56 -4.39 13.83 11.80
CA PHE A 56 -4.16 12.95 10.64
C PHE A 56 -5.17 11.82 10.51
N ASP A 57 -6.18 11.75 11.40
CA ASP A 57 -7.17 10.67 11.36
C ASP A 57 -7.93 10.64 10.05
N LEU A 58 -8.10 9.44 9.51
CA LEU A 58 -8.70 9.22 8.20
C LEU A 58 -9.73 8.09 8.25
N ASP A 59 -10.89 8.33 7.67
CA ASP A 59 -11.83 7.30 7.22
C ASP A 59 -11.60 7.05 5.72
N ILE A 60 -11.27 5.81 5.36
CA ILE A 60 -10.93 5.44 3.99
C ILE A 60 -11.93 4.38 3.52
N PHE A 61 -12.71 4.71 2.51
CA PHE A 61 -13.56 3.75 1.80
C PHE A 61 -12.91 3.37 0.47
N TYR A 62 -12.91 2.09 0.11
CA TYR A 62 -12.40 1.65 -1.16
C TYR A 62 -13.19 0.50 -1.77
N LEU A 63 -13.24 0.49 -3.10
CA LEU A 63 -13.79 -0.58 -3.91
C LEU A 63 -12.63 -1.28 -4.62
N ARG A 64 -12.70 -2.60 -4.70
CA ARG A 64 -11.70 -3.46 -5.34
C ARG A 64 -12.31 -4.37 -6.38
N LEU A 65 -11.73 -4.38 -7.55
CA LEU A 65 -11.95 -5.39 -8.58
C LEU A 65 -10.65 -6.16 -8.80
N LYS A 66 -10.71 -7.49 -8.80
CA LYS A 66 -9.56 -8.34 -9.10
C LYS A 66 -9.94 -9.44 -10.05
N ILE A 67 -9.16 -9.62 -11.10
CA ILE A 67 -9.28 -10.67 -12.10
C ILE A 67 -8.00 -11.51 -12.04
N ASN A 68 -8.16 -12.83 -12.00
CA ASN A 68 -7.04 -13.76 -11.88
C ASN A 68 -7.11 -14.78 -13.01
N LYS A 69 -5.95 -15.15 -13.54
CA LYS A 69 -5.79 -16.19 -14.56
C LYS A 69 -4.66 -17.14 -14.18
N LYS A 70 -4.99 -18.43 -14.13
CA LYS A 70 -4.00 -19.50 -13.99
C LYS A 70 -3.57 -20.00 -15.37
N ILE A 71 -2.27 -19.89 -15.66
CA ILE A 71 -1.65 -20.41 -16.89
C ILE A 71 -1.14 -21.81 -16.58
N LYS A 72 -1.71 -22.82 -17.25
CA LYS A 72 -1.40 -24.24 -16.97
C LYS A 72 0.12 -24.48 -17.05
N LYS A 73 0.67 -25.11 -16.02
CA LYS A 73 2.12 -25.45 -15.88
C LYS A 73 3.08 -24.26 -15.85
N VAL A 74 2.61 -23.04 -16.05
CA VAL A 74 3.46 -21.83 -16.13
C VAL A 74 3.35 -20.97 -14.87
N GLY A 75 2.12 -20.65 -14.42
CA GLY A 75 1.97 -19.78 -13.26
C GLY A 75 0.61 -19.11 -13.16
N THR A 76 0.60 -17.94 -12.53
CA THR A 76 -0.60 -17.12 -12.35
C THR A 76 -0.29 -15.65 -12.67
N ILE A 77 -1.27 -14.98 -13.25
CA ILE A 77 -1.29 -13.54 -13.43
C ILE A 77 -2.60 -13.00 -12.86
N ALA A 78 -2.55 -11.82 -12.26
CA ALA A 78 -3.74 -11.12 -11.85
C ALA A 78 -3.68 -9.65 -12.27
N PHE A 79 -4.85 -9.05 -12.38
CA PHE A 79 -5.03 -7.61 -12.47
C PHE A 79 -5.97 -7.19 -11.34
N GLN A 80 -5.60 -6.20 -10.59
CA GLN A 80 -6.40 -5.60 -9.52
C GLN A 80 -6.50 -4.10 -9.76
N MET A 81 -7.68 -3.56 -9.57
CA MET A 81 -7.96 -2.13 -9.58
C MET A 81 -8.71 -1.77 -8.30
N ASP A 82 -8.20 -0.78 -7.61
CA ASP A 82 -8.81 -0.21 -6.41
C ASP A 82 -9.15 1.25 -6.69
N ARG A 83 -10.33 1.68 -6.28
CA ARG A 83 -10.72 3.09 -6.22
C ARG A 83 -11.13 3.41 -4.80
N GLY A 84 -10.52 4.43 -4.22
CA GLY A 84 -10.73 4.80 -2.84
C GLY A 84 -10.96 6.30 -2.65
N THR A 85 -11.60 6.63 -1.55
CA THR A 85 -11.70 7.99 -1.03
C THR A 85 -11.34 7.96 0.44
N ALA A 86 -10.48 8.89 0.84
CA ALA A 86 -10.11 9.11 2.23
C ALA A 86 -10.65 10.46 2.67
N LYS A 87 -11.32 10.47 3.81
CA LYS A 87 -11.84 11.69 4.46
C LYS A 87 -11.06 11.95 5.73
N ASN A 88 -10.50 13.14 5.86
CA ASN A 88 -9.92 13.59 7.12
C ASN A 88 -11.07 13.88 8.10
N ILE A 89 -11.20 13.06 9.15
CA ILE A 89 -12.30 13.16 10.11
C ILE A 89 -12.04 14.19 11.21
N SER A 90 -10.79 14.57 11.41
CA SER A 90 -10.37 15.56 12.42
C SER A 90 -10.35 16.99 11.87
N PHE A 91 -10.48 17.15 10.55
CA PHE A 91 -10.50 18.46 9.92
C PHE A 91 -11.69 19.29 10.46
N GLN A 92 -11.41 20.47 10.97
CA GLN A 92 -12.37 21.41 11.58
C GLN A 92 -13.18 20.87 12.77
N LYS A 93 -12.87 19.70 13.33
CA LYS A 93 -13.64 19.07 14.41
C LYS A 93 -12.96 19.07 15.77
N THR A 94 -11.67 19.32 15.85
CA THR A 94 -10.90 19.31 17.10
C THR A 94 -10.77 20.70 17.69
N ALA A 95 -10.59 20.79 19.02
CA ALA A 95 -10.34 22.05 19.72
C ALA A 95 -9.07 22.77 19.21
N VAL A 96 -8.15 22.02 18.61
CA VAL A 96 -7.05 22.53 17.79
C VAL A 96 -7.49 22.28 16.34
N SER A 97 -8.17 23.23 15.74
CA SER A 97 -8.59 23.17 14.34
C SER A 97 -7.37 22.96 13.46
N SER A 98 -7.30 21.82 12.82
CA SER A 98 -6.34 21.62 11.74
C SER A 98 -6.84 22.41 10.53
N ASP A 99 -6.11 23.44 10.13
CA ASP A 99 -6.38 24.17 8.89
C ASP A 99 -6.03 23.35 7.64
N PHE A 100 -5.55 22.11 7.83
CA PHE A 100 -5.07 21.24 6.77
C PHE A 100 -6.06 20.10 6.51
N ASP A 101 -6.61 20.07 5.31
CA ASP A 101 -7.43 18.95 4.84
C ASP A 101 -6.56 17.90 4.16
N ARG A 102 -6.50 16.70 4.73
CA ARG A 102 -5.76 15.55 4.20
C ARG A 102 -6.63 14.58 3.41
N SER A 103 -7.87 14.97 3.12
CA SER A 103 -8.79 14.16 2.32
C SER A 103 -8.25 13.99 0.90
N TYR A 104 -8.45 12.81 0.32
CA TYR A 104 -7.99 12.51 -1.03
C TYR A 104 -8.84 11.43 -1.71
N GLU A 105 -8.74 11.38 -3.03
CA GLU A 105 -9.18 10.24 -3.84
C GLU A 105 -7.99 9.46 -4.36
N THR A 106 -8.17 8.15 -4.54
CA THR A 106 -7.15 7.28 -5.14
C THR A 106 -7.72 6.40 -6.23
N ILE A 107 -6.88 6.15 -7.23
CA ILE A 107 -7.06 5.06 -8.18
C ILE A 107 -5.74 4.28 -8.16
N GLU A 108 -5.83 2.98 -7.89
CA GLU A 108 -4.66 2.11 -7.86
C GLU A 108 -4.88 0.92 -8.77
N TRP A 109 -3.85 0.52 -9.52
CA TRP A 109 -3.82 -0.77 -10.21
C TRP A 109 -2.59 -1.56 -9.81
N TYR A 110 -2.77 -2.87 -9.77
CA TYR A 110 -1.76 -3.81 -9.35
C TYR A 110 -1.79 -5.06 -10.22
N VAL A 111 -0.64 -5.38 -10.81
CA VAL A 111 -0.47 -6.53 -11.70
C VAL A 111 0.60 -7.45 -11.13
N PRO A 112 0.24 -8.46 -10.32
CA PRO A 112 1.16 -9.49 -9.89
C PRO A 112 1.22 -10.65 -10.89
N VAL A 113 2.43 -11.12 -11.15
CA VAL A 113 2.73 -12.31 -11.96
C VAL A 113 3.60 -13.24 -11.13
N LYS A 114 3.20 -14.51 -11.01
CA LYS A 114 4.01 -15.56 -10.39
C LYS A 114 4.15 -16.70 -11.38
N LEU A 115 5.40 -17.03 -11.73
CA LEU A 115 5.74 -18.07 -12.68
C LEU A 115 6.54 -19.18 -12.00
N LYS A 116 6.40 -20.42 -12.46
CA LYS A 116 7.35 -21.47 -12.15
C LYS A 116 8.69 -21.12 -12.80
N SER A 117 9.77 -21.30 -12.06
CA SER A 117 11.09 -21.04 -12.60
C SER A 117 11.47 -22.08 -13.67
N PHE A 118 12.16 -21.63 -14.70
CA PHE A 118 12.81 -22.50 -15.69
C PHE A 118 14.23 -22.86 -15.26
N ILE A 119 14.74 -22.20 -14.22
CA ILE A 119 16.08 -22.39 -13.67
C ILE A 119 15.92 -23.25 -12.42
N SER A 120 16.64 -24.38 -12.33
CA SER A 120 16.58 -25.32 -11.21
C SER A 120 16.98 -24.71 -9.86
N LEU A 121 17.66 -23.55 -9.88
CA LEU A 121 18.08 -22.83 -8.68
C LEU A 121 16.89 -22.26 -7.90
N PHE A 122 15.76 -21.93 -8.56
CA PHE A 122 14.57 -21.34 -7.95
C PHE A 122 13.34 -22.15 -8.32
N ASP A 123 12.34 -22.17 -7.45
CA ASP A 123 11.06 -22.83 -7.71
C ASP A 123 10.08 -21.90 -8.40
N HIS A 124 10.06 -20.63 -7.98
CA HIS A 124 9.25 -19.61 -8.62
C HIS A 124 9.99 -18.30 -8.80
N VAL A 125 9.55 -17.58 -9.80
CA VAL A 125 9.96 -16.20 -10.10
C VAL A 125 8.70 -15.35 -10.13
N GLY A 126 8.74 -14.19 -9.53
CA GLY A 126 7.62 -13.30 -9.52
C GLY A 126 7.99 -11.87 -9.88
N PHE A 127 7.00 -11.20 -10.39
CA PHE A 127 7.06 -9.80 -10.79
C PHE A 127 5.75 -9.13 -10.37
N SER A 128 5.80 -7.88 -9.93
CA SER A 128 4.60 -7.09 -9.79
C SER A 128 4.84 -5.62 -10.11
N PHE A 129 3.84 -5.04 -10.72
CA PHE A 129 3.75 -3.60 -10.93
C PHE A 129 2.52 -3.06 -10.19
N ARG A 130 2.71 -1.99 -9.44
CA ARG A 130 1.64 -1.24 -8.76
C ARG A 130 1.82 0.24 -9.06
N GLN A 131 0.73 0.91 -9.38
CA GLN A 131 0.71 2.36 -9.49
C GLN A 131 -0.54 2.91 -8.81
N GLU A 132 -0.33 3.92 -7.97
CA GLU A 132 -1.38 4.68 -7.28
C GLU A 132 -1.35 6.12 -7.79
N LEU A 133 -2.51 6.60 -8.23
CA LEU A 133 -2.78 8.02 -8.45
C LEU A 133 -3.54 8.53 -7.24
N ARG A 134 -3.12 9.64 -6.66
CA ARG A 134 -3.75 10.26 -5.51
C ARG A 134 -3.98 11.74 -5.76
N TYR A 135 -5.21 12.18 -5.53
CA TYR A 135 -5.70 13.54 -5.74
C TYR A 135 -6.17 14.09 -4.42
N TYR A 136 -5.49 15.11 -3.89
CA TYR A 136 -5.89 15.75 -2.64
C TYR A 136 -7.07 16.68 -2.85
N LYS A 137 -7.94 16.77 -1.84
CA LYS A 137 -9.19 17.54 -1.88
C LYS A 137 -9.10 18.92 -1.25
N ALA A 138 -7.97 19.26 -0.62
CA ALA A 138 -7.77 20.55 0.01
C ALA A 138 -7.94 21.70 -0.99
N GLU A 139 -8.80 22.65 -0.66
CA GLU A 139 -9.04 23.85 -1.48
C GLU A 139 -8.50 25.12 -0.83
N ALA A 140 -8.17 25.04 0.49
CA ALA A 140 -7.73 26.20 1.25
C ALA A 140 -6.36 26.68 0.78
N ALA A 141 -6.24 27.96 0.42
CA ALA A 141 -5.01 28.56 -0.06
C ALA A 141 -3.88 28.56 0.98
N ASN A 142 -4.21 28.47 2.27
CA ASN A 142 -3.25 28.36 3.38
C ASN A 142 -2.73 26.94 3.58
N ASP A 143 -3.42 25.92 3.02
CA ASP A 143 -2.93 24.52 3.03
C ASP A 143 -1.98 24.25 1.87
N ILE A 144 -0.83 24.88 1.90
CA ILE A 144 0.22 24.77 0.87
C ILE A 144 0.66 23.29 0.64
N LEU A 145 0.55 22.45 1.68
CA LEU A 145 0.99 21.06 1.60
C LEU A 145 0.01 20.14 0.85
N HIS A 146 -1.27 20.48 0.80
CA HIS A 146 -2.30 19.59 0.25
C HIS A 146 -3.09 20.20 -0.90
N SER A 147 -3.28 21.56 -0.89
CA SER A 147 -4.05 22.24 -1.91
C SER A 147 -3.47 22.02 -3.32
N GLY A 148 -4.31 21.51 -4.23
CA GLY A 148 -3.91 21.24 -5.62
C GLY A 148 -2.77 20.24 -5.77
N ARG A 149 -2.51 19.39 -4.77
CA ARG A 149 -1.45 18.38 -4.82
C ARG A 149 -1.97 17.06 -5.34
N ASP A 150 -1.25 16.52 -6.32
CA ASP A 150 -1.44 15.19 -6.84
C ASP A 150 -0.16 14.39 -6.75
N HIS A 151 -0.24 13.07 -6.67
CA HIS A 151 0.94 12.26 -6.89
C HIS A 151 0.67 10.91 -7.55
N THR A 152 1.68 10.49 -8.29
CA THR A 152 1.79 9.16 -8.88
C THR A 152 2.86 8.39 -8.13
N ASP A 153 2.46 7.30 -7.45
CA ASP A 153 3.37 6.40 -6.73
C ASP A 153 3.47 5.07 -7.47
N SER A 154 4.59 4.79 -8.09
CA SER A 154 4.84 3.58 -8.87
C SER A 154 5.78 2.64 -8.12
N LYS A 155 5.43 1.34 -8.07
CA LYS A 155 6.22 0.28 -7.42
C LYS A 155 6.41 -0.87 -8.36
N LEU A 156 7.67 -1.22 -8.62
CA LEU A 156 8.08 -2.37 -9.38
C LEU A 156 8.76 -3.35 -8.43
N SER A 157 8.33 -4.59 -8.39
CA SER A 157 8.93 -5.61 -7.52
C SER A 157 9.24 -6.87 -8.31
N PHE A 158 10.41 -7.44 -8.02
CA PHE A 158 10.84 -8.74 -8.51
C PHE A 158 11.16 -9.62 -7.31
N TRP A 159 10.82 -10.90 -7.37
CA TRP A 159 11.20 -11.86 -6.34
C TRP A 159 11.46 -13.22 -6.94
N VAL A 160 12.30 -13.97 -6.26
CA VAL A 160 12.53 -15.39 -6.49
C VAL A 160 12.30 -16.12 -5.18
N ASP A 161 11.72 -17.29 -5.25
CA ASP A 161 11.58 -18.17 -4.09
C ASP A 161 12.28 -19.51 -4.33
N LYS A 162 12.83 -20.07 -3.26
CA LYS A 162 13.41 -21.40 -3.20
C LYS A 162 12.93 -22.12 -1.97
N GLU A 163 12.33 -23.26 -2.16
CA GLU A 163 11.99 -24.22 -1.12
C GLU A 163 13.23 -25.08 -0.86
N LEU A 164 13.80 -24.98 0.35
CA LEU A 164 15.00 -25.72 0.73
C LEU A 164 14.64 -27.07 1.34
N TRP A 165 13.58 -27.11 2.15
CA TRP A 165 12.95 -28.29 2.73
C TRP A 165 11.44 -28.04 2.76
N ASP A 166 10.67 -29.08 3.06
CA ASP A 166 9.19 -29.02 3.06
C ASP A 166 8.64 -27.84 3.90
N ASP A 167 9.36 -27.47 4.96
CA ASP A 167 8.94 -26.41 5.89
C ASP A 167 9.81 -25.17 5.82
N LEU A 168 10.86 -25.13 5.00
CA LEU A 168 11.78 -23.99 4.92
C LEU A 168 11.87 -23.44 3.51
N SER A 169 11.53 -22.18 3.33
CA SER A 169 11.73 -21.46 2.07
C SER A 169 12.42 -20.12 2.25
N VAL A 170 13.18 -19.73 1.25
CA VAL A 170 13.86 -18.43 1.17
C VAL A 170 13.28 -17.63 0.00
N ILE A 171 12.95 -16.38 0.24
CA ILE A 171 12.48 -15.45 -0.77
C ILE A 171 13.44 -14.26 -0.80
N VAL A 172 14.01 -14.00 -1.97
CA VAL A 172 14.81 -12.79 -2.22
C VAL A 172 14.01 -11.88 -3.13
N SER A 173 13.92 -10.61 -2.79
CA SER A 173 13.16 -9.64 -3.57
C SER A 173 13.85 -8.29 -3.67
N ALA A 174 13.66 -7.65 -4.82
CA ALA A 174 14.04 -6.26 -5.08
C ALA A 174 12.78 -5.45 -5.37
N ARG A 175 12.69 -4.25 -4.82
CA ARG A 175 11.61 -3.30 -5.06
C ARG A 175 12.18 -1.94 -5.44
N PHE A 176 11.65 -1.40 -6.51
CA PHE A 176 11.90 -0.03 -6.96
C PHE A 176 10.61 0.75 -6.77
N ARG A 177 10.68 1.87 -6.10
CA ARG A 177 9.56 2.77 -5.87
C ARG A 177 9.94 4.16 -6.32
N SER A 178 9.06 4.77 -7.10
CA SER A 178 9.18 6.16 -7.53
C SER A 178 7.88 6.87 -7.21
N ARG A 179 7.97 8.00 -6.54
CA ARG A 179 6.86 8.92 -6.35
C ARG A 179 7.18 10.22 -7.06
N ASN A 180 6.30 10.61 -7.96
CA ASN A 180 6.28 11.92 -8.58
C ASN A 180 5.10 12.71 -8.01
N THR A 181 5.36 13.91 -7.51
CA THR A 181 4.36 14.79 -6.91
C THR A 181 4.21 16.00 -7.78
N ASP A 182 2.98 16.34 -8.13
CA ASP A 182 2.61 17.61 -8.72
C ASP A 182 2.04 18.54 -7.65
N SER A 183 2.44 19.79 -7.66
CA SER A 183 2.01 20.84 -6.74
C SER A 183 2.36 22.21 -7.34
N ALA A 184 1.59 23.22 -6.99
CA ALA A 184 1.88 24.61 -7.35
C ALA A 184 3.21 25.11 -6.75
N TYR A 185 3.69 24.49 -5.67
CA TYR A 185 4.89 24.86 -4.95
C TYR A 185 6.05 23.88 -5.23
N GLU A 186 7.16 24.40 -5.77
CA GLU A 186 8.33 23.60 -6.14
C GLU A 186 8.92 22.84 -4.95
N TRP A 187 9.06 23.50 -3.81
CA TRP A 187 9.59 22.87 -2.60
C TRP A 187 8.73 21.70 -2.09
N VAL A 188 7.39 21.74 -2.33
CA VAL A 188 6.49 20.61 -2.01
C VAL A 188 6.73 19.46 -2.96
N ARG A 189 6.94 19.75 -4.26
CA ARG A 189 7.29 18.72 -5.24
C ARG A 189 8.58 18.01 -4.84
N ASP A 190 9.62 18.76 -4.50
CA ASP A 190 10.92 18.22 -4.09
C ASP A 190 10.82 17.41 -2.79
N LEU A 191 10.10 17.93 -1.79
CA LEU A 191 9.92 17.26 -0.50
C LEU A 191 9.15 15.93 -0.60
N LYS A 192 8.18 15.85 -1.51
CA LYS A 192 7.25 14.72 -1.59
C LYS A 192 7.56 13.74 -2.71
N SER A 193 8.40 14.11 -3.67
CA SER A 193 8.90 13.21 -4.71
C SER A 193 10.13 12.45 -4.22
N PHE A 194 10.25 11.18 -4.57
CA PHE A 194 11.41 10.38 -4.21
C PHE A 194 11.54 9.13 -5.09
N ASN A 195 12.78 8.62 -5.15
CA ASN A 195 13.08 7.30 -5.68
C ASN A 195 13.71 6.46 -4.58
N GLN A 196 13.29 5.19 -4.48
CA GLN A 196 13.74 4.28 -3.44
C GLN A 196 13.96 2.89 -4.01
N THR A 197 15.09 2.27 -3.67
CA THR A 197 15.37 0.86 -3.93
C THR A 197 15.43 0.12 -2.60
N GLN A 198 14.77 -1.03 -2.53
CA GLN A 198 14.73 -1.88 -1.35
C GLN A 198 15.08 -3.31 -1.75
N LEU A 199 15.96 -3.95 -1.00
CA LEU A 199 16.29 -5.36 -1.10
C LEU A 199 15.82 -6.08 0.16
N TRP A 200 15.18 -7.24 -0.02
CA TRP A 200 14.64 -8.03 1.07
C TRP A 200 15.06 -9.48 0.93
N CYS A 201 15.46 -10.07 2.04
CA CYS A 201 15.58 -11.51 2.18
C CYS A 201 14.58 -11.95 3.26
N LYS A 202 13.70 -12.89 2.93
CA LYS A 202 12.70 -13.43 3.84
C LYS A 202 12.88 -14.93 3.94
N ILE A 203 13.07 -15.41 5.15
CA ILE A 203 13.06 -16.83 5.49
C ILE A 203 11.67 -17.15 6.04
N LYS A 204 11.02 -18.16 5.46
CA LYS A 204 9.80 -18.75 5.99
C LYS A 204 10.13 -20.12 6.52
N TRP A 205 9.91 -20.33 7.79
CA TRP A 205 10.09 -21.62 8.43
C TRP A 205 8.76 -21.99 9.12
N GLY A 206 8.15 -23.09 8.66
CA GLY A 206 6.99 -23.71 9.27
C GLY A 206 7.44 -24.87 10.15
N PHE A 207 6.86 -25.00 11.30
CA PHE A 207 7.00 -26.21 12.13
C PHE A 207 5.63 -26.57 12.68
N SER A 208 5.29 -27.85 12.59
CA SER A 208 4.12 -28.40 13.24
C SER A 208 4.56 -29.09 14.52
N TYR A 209 3.86 -28.80 15.61
CA TYR A 209 4.05 -29.50 16.88
C TYR A 209 2.85 -30.42 17.05
N ASP A 210 3.05 -31.73 16.80
CA ASP A 210 2.03 -32.74 17.10
C ASP A 210 2.19 -33.13 18.58
N LYS A 211 1.20 -32.73 19.37
CA LYS A 211 1.09 -33.16 20.76
C LYS A 211 0.39 -34.53 20.76
N TYR A 212 1.17 -35.61 20.93
CA TYR A 212 0.62 -36.94 21.20
C TYR A 212 0.03 -37.00 22.62
#